data_0b610acdd59e9244426ff41da74ad06e
#
_entry.id   0b610acdd59e9244426ff41da74ad06e
#
_cell.length_a   1.000
_cell.length_b   1.000
_cell.length_c   1.000
_cell.angle_alpha   90.00
_cell.angle_beta   90.00
_cell.angle_gamma   90.00
#
_symmetry.space_group_name_H-M   'P 1'
#
loop_
_entity.id
_entity.type
_entity.pdbx_description
1 polymer ?
#
loop_
_entity_poly.entity_id
_entity_poly.type
_entity_poly.pdbx_seq_one_letter_code
_entity_poly.pdbx_strand_id
1 'polypeptide(L)'
;MLRTGIVGLPNVGKSTLFNALTNARNAQSANYPFCTIEPNVGVVDVPDERLPLLAKLCKTDVIIPTAIEFVDIAGLVKGASKGEGLGNQFLQNIREVDAIIQVVRCFDDENTIHVAGKVDPISDIETINTELALADMASVERRQARIAKVVKSGDKDAVLEDKVLKKMSELLSDCTFIDIKKHFDEDELPVVKMLNLLSTKPVIYCANVSEFDLKDGNDYTKKVAEYAKTHGAEMVVITAKIEEELADLGKEEAQEYLKELGIEDSGINRMIKSVYNLLNLRTFITAGEKEVRAWTITAGTKAPQAAGVIHTDFEKGFIRAEITPYKDFVELGSYVACKDKGVTRLEGKDYVVQDGDLVHFRFAV
;
A
#
# COMPACT_ATOMS: atom_id res chain seq x y z
N MET A 1 6.08 -9.93 1.72
CA MET A 1 4.84 -9.34 1.19
C MET A 1 4.82 -7.88 1.63
N LEU A 2 4.20 -6.97 0.85
CA LEU A 2 4.10 -5.56 1.23
C LEU A 2 3.05 -5.41 2.34
N ARG A 3 3.37 -4.59 3.34
CA ARG A 3 2.52 -4.37 4.52
C ARG A 3 1.98 -2.96 4.54
N THR A 4 0.69 -2.80 4.79
CA THR A 4 0.02 -1.51 4.92
C THR A 4 -0.64 -1.43 6.29
N GLY A 5 -0.27 -0.44 7.08
CA GLY A 5 -0.82 -0.24 8.42
C GLY A 5 -2.11 0.58 8.38
N ILE A 6 -3.16 0.09 9.04
CA ILE A 6 -4.39 0.85 9.23
C ILE A 6 -4.31 1.53 10.59
N VAL A 7 -4.34 2.87 10.60
CA VAL A 7 -4.27 3.69 11.81
C VAL A 7 -5.49 4.59 11.90
N GLY A 8 -5.80 5.06 13.09
CA GLY A 8 -6.89 6.00 13.33
C GLY A 8 -7.14 6.18 14.81
N LEU A 9 -7.81 7.26 15.17
CA LEU A 9 -8.28 7.48 16.54
C LEU A 9 -9.33 6.42 16.93
N PRO A 10 -9.63 6.24 18.23
CA PRO A 10 -10.72 5.38 18.64
C PRO A 10 -12.06 5.79 18.02
N ASN A 11 -12.91 4.82 17.70
CA ASN A 11 -14.28 5.01 17.22
C ASN A 11 -14.41 5.70 15.83
N VAL A 12 -13.38 5.60 14.98
CA VAL A 12 -13.43 6.11 13.60
C VAL A 12 -13.90 5.07 12.57
N GLY A 13 -14.18 3.82 13.00
CA GLY A 13 -14.57 2.71 12.13
C GLY A 13 -13.40 1.83 11.66
N LYS A 14 -12.21 1.97 12.27
CA LYS A 14 -10.99 1.24 11.91
C LYS A 14 -11.16 -0.29 12.00
N SER A 15 -11.67 -0.80 13.10
CA SER A 15 -11.87 -2.25 13.33
C SER A 15 -12.95 -2.83 12.43
N THR A 16 -14.03 -2.08 12.15
CA THR A 16 -15.06 -2.45 11.19
C THR A 16 -14.46 -2.61 9.78
N LEU A 17 -13.66 -1.64 9.36
CA LEU A 17 -12.95 -1.70 8.07
C LEU A 17 -11.99 -2.90 8.01
N PHE A 18 -11.22 -3.14 9.07
CA PHE A 18 -10.30 -4.27 9.11
C PHE A 18 -11.03 -5.61 9.06
N ASN A 19 -12.16 -5.74 9.77
CA ASN A 19 -13.00 -6.94 9.70
C ASN A 19 -13.55 -7.16 8.28
N ALA A 20 -14.04 -6.12 7.63
CA ALA A 20 -14.50 -6.20 6.25
C ALA A 20 -13.39 -6.70 5.30
N LEU A 21 -12.18 -6.16 5.43
CA LEU A 21 -11.00 -6.59 4.67
C LEU A 21 -10.66 -8.09 4.90
N THR A 22 -10.74 -8.55 6.15
CA THR A 22 -10.39 -9.94 6.50
C THR A 22 -11.49 -10.94 6.17
N ASN A 23 -12.77 -10.56 6.29
CA ASN A 23 -13.91 -11.41 5.96
C ASN A 23 -14.03 -11.63 4.45
N ALA A 24 -13.76 -10.63 3.64
CA ALA A 24 -13.71 -10.76 2.18
C ALA A 24 -12.75 -11.87 1.71
N ARG A 25 -11.74 -12.21 2.51
CA ARG A 25 -10.80 -13.31 2.25
C ARG A 25 -11.35 -14.69 2.64
N ASN A 26 -12.08 -14.83 3.73
CA ASN A 26 -12.55 -16.13 4.20
C ASN A 26 -13.43 -16.83 3.18
N ALA A 27 -14.06 -16.07 2.28
CA ALA A 27 -14.79 -16.57 1.12
C ALA A 27 -13.88 -17.04 -0.05
N GLN A 28 -12.57 -16.70 -0.08
CA GLN A 28 -11.65 -16.96 -1.19
C GLN A 28 -10.35 -17.69 -0.81
N SER A 29 -10.16 -18.12 0.43
CA SER A 29 -8.86 -18.41 1.08
C SER A 29 -8.14 -19.71 0.74
N ALA A 30 -8.33 -20.31 -0.44
CA ALA A 30 -7.66 -21.59 -0.80
C ALA A 30 -6.22 -21.47 -1.33
N ASN A 31 -5.67 -20.29 -1.63
CA ASN A 31 -4.54 -20.15 -2.55
C ASN A 31 -3.16 -19.80 -1.96
N TYR A 32 -3.03 -19.53 -0.65
CA TYR A 32 -1.73 -19.16 -0.05
C TYR A 32 -1.28 -20.11 1.05
N PRO A 33 -0.44 -21.13 0.76
CA PRO A 33 -0.07 -22.17 1.71
C PRO A 33 0.89 -21.77 2.84
N PHE A 34 1.41 -20.52 2.85
CA PHE A 34 2.44 -20.07 3.81
C PHE A 34 2.09 -18.82 4.62
N CYS A 35 0.83 -18.41 4.66
CA CYS A 35 0.44 -17.29 5.51
C CYS A 35 0.29 -17.76 6.95
N THR A 36 1.23 -17.35 7.81
CA THR A 36 1.07 -17.41 9.27
C THR A 36 -0.11 -16.53 9.65
N ILE A 37 -1.08 -17.06 10.38
CA ILE A 37 -2.19 -16.28 10.94
C ILE A 37 -1.62 -15.51 12.13
N GLU A 38 -1.10 -14.31 11.87
CA GLU A 38 -0.76 -13.38 12.93
C GLU A 38 -2.04 -12.64 13.34
N PRO A 39 -2.32 -12.47 14.64
CA PRO A 39 -3.43 -11.65 15.08
C PRO A 39 -3.25 -10.22 14.55
N ASN A 40 -4.32 -9.61 14.06
CA ASN A 40 -4.34 -8.27 13.49
C ASN A 40 -3.64 -8.11 12.11
N VAL A 41 -3.37 -9.19 11.38
CA VAL A 41 -2.89 -9.16 10.00
C VAL A 41 -3.92 -9.79 9.08
N GLY A 42 -4.39 -9.02 8.09
CA GLY A 42 -5.25 -9.49 7.02
C GLY A 42 -4.50 -9.47 5.69
N VAL A 43 -4.57 -10.56 4.93
CA VAL A 43 -4.03 -10.60 3.56
C VAL A 43 -5.19 -10.43 2.60
N VAL A 44 -5.10 -9.53 1.65
CA VAL A 44 -6.19 -9.20 0.72
C VAL A 44 -5.66 -9.29 -0.70
N ASP A 45 -6.43 -9.95 -1.56
CA ASP A 45 -6.10 -10.06 -2.98
C ASP A 45 -6.25 -8.71 -3.67
N VAL A 46 -5.30 -8.39 -4.55
CA VAL A 46 -5.38 -7.20 -5.40
C VAL A 46 -6.32 -7.50 -6.56
N PRO A 47 -7.43 -6.76 -6.71
CA PRO A 47 -8.34 -6.97 -7.83
C PRO A 47 -7.65 -6.70 -9.17
N ASP A 48 -7.67 -7.69 -10.07
CA ASP A 48 -7.10 -7.56 -11.42
C ASP A 48 -8.00 -8.27 -12.44
N GLU A 49 -8.75 -7.46 -13.21
CA GLU A 49 -9.70 -7.95 -14.21
C GLU A 49 -9.04 -8.68 -15.39
N ARG A 50 -7.71 -8.56 -15.53
CA ARG A 50 -6.95 -9.23 -16.60
C ARG A 50 -6.87 -10.74 -16.37
N LEU A 51 -6.81 -11.18 -15.11
CA LEU A 51 -6.56 -12.57 -14.75
C LEU A 51 -7.67 -13.53 -15.20
N PRO A 52 -8.97 -13.26 -14.97
CA PRO A 52 -10.04 -14.15 -15.42
C PRO A 52 -10.06 -14.33 -16.95
N LEU A 53 -9.79 -13.26 -17.71
CA LEU A 53 -9.75 -13.35 -19.16
C LEU A 53 -8.55 -14.19 -19.65
N LEU A 54 -7.38 -14.00 -19.05
CA LEU A 54 -6.20 -14.79 -19.34
C LEU A 54 -6.42 -16.27 -18.98
N ALA A 55 -7.03 -16.57 -17.85
CA ALA A 55 -7.33 -17.93 -17.43
C ALA A 55 -8.23 -18.65 -18.46
N LYS A 56 -9.26 -17.96 -18.97
CA LYS A 56 -10.11 -18.47 -20.03
C LYS A 56 -9.34 -18.76 -21.32
N LEU A 57 -8.44 -17.86 -21.73
CA LEU A 57 -7.62 -18.04 -22.94
C LEU A 57 -6.59 -19.16 -22.77
N CYS A 58 -6.00 -19.30 -21.60
CA CYS A 58 -5.05 -20.35 -21.25
C CYS A 58 -5.71 -21.68 -20.87
N LYS A 59 -7.04 -21.74 -20.79
CA LYS A 59 -7.83 -22.92 -20.45
C LYS A 59 -7.46 -23.50 -19.07
N THR A 60 -7.32 -22.65 -18.07
CA THR A 60 -7.06 -23.02 -16.68
C THR A 60 -8.06 -22.39 -15.74
N ASP A 61 -8.39 -23.09 -14.67
CA ASP A 61 -9.24 -22.57 -13.58
C ASP A 61 -8.40 -22.03 -12.40
N VAL A 62 -7.07 -22.16 -12.48
CA VAL A 62 -6.17 -21.76 -11.40
C VAL A 62 -5.72 -20.32 -11.63
N ILE A 63 -6.27 -19.40 -10.83
CA ILE A 63 -5.94 -17.97 -10.84
C ILE A 63 -5.30 -17.62 -9.50
N ILE A 64 -4.12 -17.02 -9.53
CA ILE A 64 -3.40 -16.56 -8.35
C ILE A 64 -3.13 -15.06 -8.49
N PRO A 65 -3.95 -14.20 -7.86
CA PRO A 65 -3.73 -12.76 -7.84
C PRO A 65 -2.51 -12.38 -7.00
N THR A 66 -2.09 -11.14 -7.05
CA THR A 66 -1.18 -10.57 -6.06
C THR A 66 -1.93 -10.27 -4.77
N ALA A 67 -1.21 -10.11 -3.66
CA ALA A 67 -1.84 -9.79 -2.38
C ALA A 67 -1.04 -8.72 -1.61
N ILE A 68 -1.75 -7.98 -0.76
CA ILE A 68 -1.21 -7.01 0.19
C ILE A 68 -1.60 -7.43 1.60
N GLU A 69 -0.67 -7.30 2.55
CA GLU A 69 -0.96 -7.45 3.97
C GLU A 69 -1.45 -6.13 4.56
N PHE A 70 -2.63 -6.16 5.19
CA PHE A 70 -3.14 -5.08 6.01
C PHE A 70 -2.93 -5.42 7.47
N VAL A 71 -2.39 -4.48 8.22
CA VAL A 71 -2.11 -4.63 9.66
C VAL A 71 -3.01 -3.69 10.43
N ASP A 72 -3.89 -4.23 11.29
CA ASP A 72 -4.66 -3.40 12.22
C ASP A 72 -3.75 -2.91 13.33
N ILE A 73 -3.37 -1.65 13.26
CA ILE A 73 -2.56 -1.02 14.29
C ILE A 73 -3.49 -0.40 15.34
N ALA A 74 -3.37 -0.86 16.57
CA ALA A 74 -4.23 -0.40 17.68
C ALA A 74 -4.29 1.14 17.74
N GLY A 75 -5.48 1.68 18.02
CA GLY A 75 -5.73 3.12 17.97
C GLY A 75 -4.76 3.94 18.81
N LEU A 76 -4.29 5.04 18.25
CA LEU A 76 -3.43 6.01 18.94
C LEU A 76 -4.23 6.74 20.02
N VAL A 77 -3.65 6.85 21.19
CA VAL A 77 -4.13 7.77 22.23
C VAL A 77 -3.12 8.92 22.32
N LYS A 78 -3.60 10.14 22.50
CA LYS A 78 -2.77 11.33 22.68
C LYS A 78 -1.73 11.08 23.78
N GLY A 79 -0.45 11.36 23.49
CA GLY A 79 0.67 11.11 24.42
C GLY A 79 1.42 9.80 24.18
N ALA A 80 1.13 9.07 23.10
CA ALA A 80 1.82 7.82 22.76
C ALA A 80 3.33 7.99 22.55
N SER A 81 3.77 9.14 22.06
CA SER A 81 5.18 9.50 21.87
C SER A 81 5.98 9.63 23.18
N LYS A 82 5.31 9.82 24.31
CA LYS A 82 5.97 9.93 25.64
C LYS A 82 6.39 8.59 26.25
N GLY A 83 6.16 7.48 25.57
CA GLY A 83 6.87 6.23 25.83
C GLY A 83 6.28 5.32 26.90
N GLU A 84 5.04 5.44 27.28
CA GLU A 84 4.41 4.52 28.22
C GLU A 84 3.60 3.43 27.52
N GLY A 85 4.06 2.17 27.64
CA GLY A 85 3.28 0.95 27.33
C GLY A 85 2.82 0.82 25.87
N LEU A 86 1.51 0.91 25.64
CA LEU A 86 0.85 0.69 24.34
C LEU A 86 1.31 1.66 23.22
N GLY A 87 1.76 2.88 23.58
CA GLY A 87 2.26 3.84 22.61
C GLY A 87 3.52 3.38 21.89
N ASN A 88 4.46 2.76 22.59
CA ASN A 88 5.67 2.23 21.97
C ASN A 88 5.37 1.08 21.01
N GLN A 89 4.42 0.22 21.34
CA GLN A 89 4.01 -0.88 20.47
C GLN A 89 3.32 -0.35 19.20
N PHE A 90 2.48 0.67 19.33
CA PHE A 90 1.87 1.36 18.19
C PHE A 90 2.93 1.91 17.22
N LEU A 91 3.90 2.67 17.74
CA LEU A 91 4.98 3.23 16.92
C LEU A 91 5.85 2.15 16.27
N GLN A 92 6.09 1.03 16.98
CA GLN A 92 6.84 -0.10 16.44
C GLN A 92 6.08 -0.75 15.26
N ASN A 93 4.79 -0.99 15.42
CA ASN A 93 3.97 -1.57 14.35
C ASN A 93 3.96 -0.68 13.10
N ILE A 94 3.92 0.66 13.24
CA ILE A 94 4.04 1.57 12.10
C ILE A 94 5.42 1.48 11.44
N ARG A 95 6.51 1.24 12.18
CA ARG A 95 7.84 1.08 11.58
C ARG A 95 7.94 -0.11 10.64
N GLU A 96 7.15 -1.16 10.89
CA GLU A 96 7.19 -2.43 10.16
C GLU A 96 6.34 -2.44 8.89
N VAL A 97 5.54 -1.41 8.64
CA VAL A 97 4.71 -1.30 7.43
C VAL A 97 5.34 -0.40 6.37
N ASP A 98 4.97 -0.60 5.10
CA ASP A 98 5.47 0.14 3.94
C ASP A 98 4.66 1.40 3.64
N ALA A 99 3.36 1.39 3.99
CA ALA A 99 2.44 2.51 3.81
C ALA A 99 1.44 2.58 4.97
N ILE A 100 0.77 3.72 5.11
CA ILE A 100 -0.22 3.99 6.14
C ILE A 100 -1.55 4.33 5.48
N ILE A 101 -2.64 3.71 5.97
CA ILE A 101 -4.01 4.15 5.75
C ILE A 101 -4.50 4.78 7.03
N GLN A 102 -4.71 6.10 7.01
CA GLN A 102 -5.26 6.81 8.14
C GLN A 102 -6.77 6.91 8.00
N VAL A 103 -7.50 6.14 8.80
CA VAL A 103 -8.96 6.19 8.85
C VAL A 103 -9.41 7.41 9.64
N VAL A 104 -10.24 8.23 9.00
CA VAL A 104 -10.72 9.50 9.52
C VAL A 104 -12.24 9.48 9.57
N ARG A 105 -12.81 9.83 10.73
CA ARG A 105 -14.25 9.89 10.88
C ARG A 105 -14.82 11.13 10.19
N CYS A 106 -15.69 10.92 9.22
CA CYS A 106 -16.36 11.96 8.44
C CYS A 106 -17.90 11.83 8.50
N PHE A 107 -18.44 11.42 9.64
CA PHE A 107 -19.87 11.29 9.89
C PHE A 107 -20.21 11.64 11.34
N ASP A 108 -21.41 12.15 11.55
CA ASP A 108 -21.98 12.35 12.87
C ASP A 108 -22.80 11.12 13.27
N ASP A 109 -22.67 10.66 14.51
CA ASP A 109 -23.43 9.57 15.09
C ASP A 109 -23.57 9.81 16.60
N GLU A 110 -24.81 9.99 17.05
CA GLU A 110 -25.14 10.28 18.45
C GLU A 110 -24.81 9.09 19.40
N ASN A 111 -24.79 7.87 18.84
CA ASN A 111 -24.50 6.65 19.62
C ASN A 111 -23.01 6.37 19.75
N THR A 112 -22.17 7.04 18.96
CA THR A 112 -20.71 6.82 18.94
C THR A 112 -20.00 8.06 19.46
N ILE A 113 -19.47 7.97 20.69
CA ILE A 113 -18.76 9.10 21.33
C ILE A 113 -17.45 9.36 20.57
N HIS A 114 -17.25 10.63 20.15
CA HIS A 114 -15.96 11.08 19.62
C HIS A 114 -15.01 11.42 20.80
N VAL A 115 -13.72 11.06 20.68
CA VAL A 115 -12.71 11.26 21.74
C VAL A 115 -12.57 12.73 22.13
N ALA A 116 -12.72 13.65 21.18
CA ALA A 116 -12.65 15.10 21.40
C ALA A 116 -14.01 15.76 21.64
N GLY A 117 -15.09 15.01 21.74
CA GLY A 117 -16.45 15.51 22.00
C GLY A 117 -17.18 16.04 20.74
N LYS A 118 -16.49 16.33 19.65
CA LYS A 118 -17.08 16.67 18.34
C LYS A 118 -16.24 16.08 17.22
N VAL A 119 -16.85 15.85 16.07
CA VAL A 119 -16.17 15.38 14.87
C VAL A 119 -15.39 16.55 14.25
N ASP A 120 -14.08 16.38 14.13
CA ASP A 120 -13.18 17.31 13.43
C ASP A 120 -12.08 16.51 12.74
N PRO A 121 -12.30 16.11 11.47
CA PRO A 121 -11.37 15.22 10.75
C PRO A 121 -9.97 15.79 10.59
N ILE A 122 -9.81 17.08 10.48
CA ILE A 122 -8.48 17.69 10.35
C ILE A 122 -7.72 17.64 11.67
N SER A 123 -8.38 17.97 12.79
CA SER A 123 -7.78 17.83 14.12
C SER A 123 -7.40 16.38 14.44
N ASP A 124 -8.19 15.40 13.96
CA ASP A 124 -7.91 13.97 14.12
C ASP A 124 -6.65 13.57 13.33
N ILE A 125 -6.52 14.05 12.10
CA ILE A 125 -5.33 13.83 11.25
C ILE A 125 -4.09 14.43 11.93
N GLU A 126 -4.15 15.69 12.31
CA GLU A 126 -3.04 16.42 12.92
C GLU A 126 -2.60 15.81 14.25
N THR A 127 -3.53 15.23 15.02
CA THR A 127 -3.21 14.53 16.27
C THR A 127 -2.30 13.33 16.00
N ILE A 128 -2.60 12.50 15.01
CA ILE A 128 -1.77 11.34 14.64
C ILE A 128 -0.43 11.82 14.10
N ASN A 129 -0.45 12.77 13.17
CA ASN A 129 0.78 13.30 12.55
C ASN A 129 1.75 13.86 13.60
N THR A 130 1.22 14.59 14.59
CA THR A 130 2.02 15.16 15.68
C THR A 130 2.70 14.07 16.50
N GLU A 131 1.99 13.02 16.89
CA GLU A 131 2.58 11.92 17.66
C GLU A 131 3.69 11.18 16.88
N LEU A 132 3.50 10.98 15.57
CA LEU A 132 4.52 10.36 14.72
C LEU A 132 5.74 11.27 14.58
N ALA A 133 5.54 12.56 14.34
CA ALA A 133 6.62 13.54 14.21
C ALA A 133 7.44 13.66 15.52
N LEU A 134 6.79 13.69 16.67
CA LEU A 134 7.48 13.73 17.97
C LEU A 134 8.34 12.48 18.22
N ALA A 135 7.84 11.30 17.85
CA ALA A 135 8.60 10.06 17.95
C ALA A 135 9.82 10.05 17.02
N ASP A 136 9.67 10.60 15.82
CA ASP A 136 10.75 10.72 14.85
C ASP A 136 11.79 11.77 15.28
N MET A 137 11.37 12.92 15.80
CA MET A 137 12.27 13.93 16.34
C MET A 137 13.18 13.33 17.42
N ALA A 138 12.61 12.60 18.38
CA ALA A 138 13.42 11.91 19.40
C ALA A 138 14.37 10.87 18.82
N SER A 139 14.04 10.24 17.69
CA SER A 139 14.93 9.29 17.00
C SER A 139 16.05 10.00 16.25
N VAL A 140 15.76 11.11 15.59
CA VAL A 140 16.72 11.98 14.89
C VAL A 140 17.73 12.58 15.88
N GLU A 141 17.27 13.15 17.00
CA GLU A 141 18.13 13.71 18.04
C GLU A 141 19.11 12.67 18.61
N ARG A 142 18.60 11.47 18.93
CA ARG A 142 19.46 10.36 19.40
C ARG A 142 20.51 9.96 18.36
N ARG A 143 20.14 9.96 17.09
CA ARG A 143 21.07 9.62 16.01
C ARG A 143 22.12 10.70 15.83
N GLN A 144 21.74 11.98 15.84
CA GLN A 144 22.67 13.13 15.81
C GLN A 144 23.69 13.05 16.94
N ALA A 145 23.25 12.79 18.16
CA ALA A 145 24.15 12.66 19.32
C ALA A 145 25.17 11.52 19.13
N ARG A 146 24.76 10.39 18.53
CA ARG A 146 25.65 9.25 18.29
C ARG A 146 26.75 9.54 17.27
N ILE A 147 26.40 10.25 16.16
CA ILE A 147 27.36 10.50 15.08
C ILE A 147 28.23 11.75 15.32
N ALA A 148 27.88 12.59 16.28
CA ALA A 148 28.53 13.90 16.52
C ALA A 148 30.05 13.85 16.59
N LYS A 149 30.66 12.79 17.16
CA LYS A 149 32.11 12.62 17.23
C LYS A 149 32.70 12.26 15.86
N VAL A 150 32.03 11.42 15.10
CA VAL A 150 32.47 10.98 13.77
C VAL A 150 32.35 12.12 12.76
N VAL A 151 31.33 12.93 12.86
CA VAL A 151 31.17 14.17 12.06
C VAL A 151 32.34 15.12 12.27
N LYS A 152 32.77 15.30 13.53
CA LYS A 152 33.93 16.14 13.88
C LYS A 152 35.26 15.62 13.32
N SER A 153 35.41 14.33 13.05
CA SER A 153 36.61 13.76 12.41
C SER A 153 36.64 13.96 10.89
N GLY A 154 35.56 14.51 10.30
CA GLY A 154 35.49 14.81 8.86
C GLY A 154 35.16 13.61 7.99
N ASP A 155 34.58 12.54 8.56
CA ASP A 155 34.09 11.40 7.83
C ASP A 155 32.95 11.82 6.88
N LYS A 156 33.08 11.51 5.59
CA LYS A 156 32.16 12.00 4.55
C LYS A 156 30.75 11.49 4.71
N ASP A 157 30.58 10.23 5.07
CA ASP A 157 29.26 9.60 5.22
C ASP A 157 28.55 10.17 6.45
N ALA A 158 29.29 10.36 7.55
CA ALA A 158 28.76 10.97 8.76
C ALA A 158 28.38 12.45 8.56
N VAL A 159 29.14 13.20 7.75
CA VAL A 159 28.81 14.59 7.41
C VAL A 159 27.54 14.67 6.54
N LEU A 160 27.38 13.76 5.56
CA LEU A 160 26.16 13.65 4.76
C LEU A 160 24.97 13.29 5.65
N GLU A 161 25.14 12.31 6.54
CA GLU A 161 24.08 11.90 7.47
C GLU A 161 23.66 13.06 8.39
N ASP A 162 24.61 13.82 8.94
CA ASP A 162 24.33 14.99 9.80
C ASP A 162 23.54 16.07 9.03
N LYS A 163 23.90 16.31 7.76
CA LYS A 163 23.15 17.22 6.88
C LYS A 163 21.70 16.77 6.72
N VAL A 164 21.47 15.49 6.44
CA VAL A 164 20.14 14.89 6.29
C VAL A 164 19.35 15.00 7.61
N LEU A 165 19.97 14.67 8.76
CA LEU A 165 19.31 14.73 10.06
C LEU A 165 18.89 16.15 10.44
N LYS A 166 19.71 17.18 10.15
CA LYS A 166 19.37 18.58 10.40
C LYS A 166 18.16 19.00 9.57
N LYS A 167 18.19 18.71 8.27
CA LYS A 167 17.07 19.01 7.36
C LYS A 167 15.78 18.26 7.77
N MET A 168 15.92 17.02 8.21
CA MET A 168 14.80 16.23 8.73
C MET A 168 14.21 16.84 10.00
N SER A 169 15.04 17.33 10.93
CA SER A 169 14.56 18.01 12.15
C SER A 169 13.73 19.26 11.83
N GLU A 170 14.11 20.01 10.80
CA GLU A 170 13.35 21.18 10.34
C GLU A 170 11.99 20.75 9.76
N LEU A 171 11.96 19.75 8.89
CA LEU A 171 10.72 19.25 8.28
C LEU A 171 9.75 18.63 9.29
N LEU A 172 10.26 17.92 10.30
CA LEU A 172 9.45 17.31 11.35
C LEU A 172 8.75 18.36 12.24
N SER A 173 9.25 19.59 12.31
CA SER A 173 8.62 20.67 13.10
C SER A 173 7.22 21.05 12.58
N ASP A 174 6.92 20.78 11.31
CA ASP A 174 5.62 21.03 10.71
C ASP A 174 4.57 19.97 11.09
N CYS A 175 4.99 18.88 11.74
CA CYS A 175 4.11 17.80 12.19
C CYS A 175 3.21 17.22 11.07
N THR A 176 3.75 17.08 9.86
CA THR A 176 3.06 16.51 8.69
C THR A 176 3.82 15.31 8.13
N PHE A 177 3.18 14.52 7.26
CA PHE A 177 3.90 13.52 6.48
C PHE A 177 4.84 14.19 5.48
N ILE A 178 6.04 13.63 5.35
CA ILE A 178 7.14 14.19 4.57
C ILE A 178 7.32 13.39 3.27
N ASP A 179 7.04 14.02 2.13
CA ASP A 179 7.43 13.46 0.84
C ASP A 179 8.94 13.63 0.63
N ILE A 180 9.69 12.57 0.91
CA ILE A 180 11.15 12.59 0.87
C ILE A 180 11.71 12.96 -0.51
N LYS A 181 10.99 12.64 -1.60
CA LYS A 181 11.44 12.93 -2.97
C LYS A 181 11.38 14.42 -3.31
N LYS A 182 10.53 15.19 -2.63
CA LYS A 182 10.45 16.65 -2.79
C LYS A 182 11.55 17.39 -2.06
N HIS A 183 12.06 16.80 -1.00
CA HIS A 183 12.96 17.49 -0.07
C HIS A 183 14.40 17.03 -0.13
N PHE A 184 14.69 15.81 -0.60
CA PHE A 184 16.03 15.22 -0.55
C PHE A 184 16.53 14.85 -1.95
N ASP A 185 17.82 15.09 -2.17
CA ASP A 185 18.51 14.73 -3.40
C ASP A 185 18.77 13.21 -3.49
N GLU A 186 19.13 12.72 -4.69
CA GLU A 186 19.38 11.29 -4.93
C GLU A 186 20.42 10.68 -3.99
N ASP A 187 21.47 11.43 -3.64
CA ASP A 187 22.52 10.99 -2.72
C ASP A 187 22.04 10.94 -1.26
N GLU A 188 21.06 11.75 -0.89
CA GLU A 188 20.50 11.85 0.46
C GLU A 188 19.43 10.77 0.71
N LEU A 189 18.68 10.34 -0.33
CA LEU A 189 17.59 9.39 -0.20
C LEU A 189 17.95 8.06 0.45
N PRO A 190 19.12 7.43 0.18
CA PRO A 190 19.51 6.20 0.88
C PRO A 190 19.64 6.42 2.39
N VAL A 191 20.18 7.56 2.82
CA VAL A 191 20.33 7.91 4.23
C VAL A 191 18.95 8.11 4.88
N VAL A 192 18.04 8.83 4.24
CA VAL A 192 16.67 9.02 4.73
C VAL A 192 15.96 7.67 4.90
N LYS A 193 16.06 6.79 3.91
CA LYS A 193 15.44 5.45 3.97
C LYS A 193 16.01 4.60 5.11
N MET A 194 17.34 4.70 5.37
CA MET A 194 18.00 3.98 6.48
C MET A 194 17.44 4.41 7.84
N LEU A 195 17.03 5.68 8.00
CA LEU A 195 16.46 6.18 9.25
C LEU A 195 15.11 5.54 9.59
N ASN A 196 14.39 5.03 8.60
CA ASN A 196 13.09 4.37 8.74
C ASN A 196 12.11 5.17 9.63
N LEU A 197 11.95 6.46 9.31
CA LEU A 197 11.08 7.36 10.06
C LEU A 197 9.61 7.13 9.74
N LEU A 198 8.75 7.36 10.71
CA LEU A 198 7.30 7.14 10.64
C LEU A 198 6.63 8.17 9.72
N SER A 199 7.02 9.44 9.87
CA SER A 199 6.47 10.57 9.10
C SER A 199 6.92 10.60 7.63
N THR A 200 7.84 9.71 7.23
CA THR A 200 8.27 9.57 5.82
C THR A 200 7.57 8.46 5.07
N LYS A 201 6.70 7.71 5.74
CA LYS A 201 5.92 6.64 5.09
C LYS A 201 4.81 7.23 4.23
N PRO A 202 4.58 6.68 3.03
CA PRO A 202 3.45 7.09 2.20
C PRO A 202 2.12 6.92 2.93
N VAL A 203 1.20 7.89 2.78
CA VAL A 203 -0.09 7.91 3.47
C VAL A 203 -1.27 8.06 2.51
N ILE A 204 -2.36 7.35 2.81
CA ILE A 204 -3.69 7.56 2.23
C ILE A 204 -4.64 7.93 3.36
N TYR A 205 -5.43 8.98 3.16
CA TYR A 205 -6.52 9.32 4.06
C TYR A 205 -7.77 8.56 3.65
N CYS A 206 -8.29 7.74 4.56
CA CYS A 206 -9.51 6.96 4.37
C CYS A 206 -10.65 7.68 5.09
N ALA A 207 -11.42 8.49 4.36
CA ALA A 207 -12.58 9.21 4.89
C ALA A 207 -13.75 8.25 5.04
N ASN A 208 -14.04 7.85 6.29
CA ASN A 208 -15.17 6.99 6.62
C ASN A 208 -16.41 7.84 6.82
N VAL A 209 -17.39 7.68 5.95
CA VAL A 209 -18.65 8.44 5.89
C VAL A 209 -19.86 7.58 6.26
N SER A 210 -21.01 8.21 6.42
CA SER A 210 -22.31 7.54 6.48
C SER A 210 -22.68 6.96 5.11
N GLU A 211 -23.62 6.02 5.06
CA GLU A 211 -24.10 5.44 3.80
C GLU A 211 -24.71 6.49 2.86
N PHE A 212 -25.33 7.53 3.41
CA PHE A 212 -25.95 8.61 2.65
C PHE A 212 -24.94 9.52 1.94
N ASP A 213 -23.73 9.60 2.47
CA ASP A 213 -22.66 10.46 1.99
C ASP A 213 -21.67 9.73 1.07
N LEU A 214 -21.84 8.42 0.84
CA LEU A 214 -20.84 7.60 0.13
C LEU A 214 -20.66 8.04 -1.32
N LYS A 215 -21.74 8.46 -2.00
CA LYS A 215 -21.72 8.87 -3.41
C LYS A 215 -21.18 10.29 -3.59
N ASP A 216 -21.74 11.25 -2.85
CA ASP A 216 -21.50 12.67 -3.10
C ASP A 216 -20.53 13.31 -2.08
N GLY A 217 -20.21 12.57 -1.02
CA GLY A 217 -19.41 13.09 0.10
C GLY A 217 -20.20 14.09 0.94
N ASN A 218 -19.51 14.74 1.86
CA ASN A 218 -20.06 15.78 2.74
C ASN A 218 -19.00 16.86 3.01
N ASP A 219 -19.29 17.82 3.87
CA ASP A 219 -18.38 18.91 4.20
C ASP A 219 -17.10 18.44 4.94
N TYR A 220 -17.18 17.32 5.65
CA TYR A 220 -15.98 16.70 6.24
C TYR A 220 -15.05 16.12 5.17
N THR A 221 -15.61 15.41 4.20
CA THR A 221 -14.80 14.83 3.10
C THR A 221 -14.16 15.90 2.25
N LYS A 222 -14.84 17.04 2.01
CA LYS A 222 -14.25 18.18 1.29
C LYS A 222 -13.01 18.74 2.00
N LYS A 223 -13.09 18.88 3.34
CA LYS A 223 -11.94 19.34 4.15
C LYS A 223 -10.78 18.36 4.08
N VAL A 224 -11.06 17.05 4.21
CA VAL A 224 -10.02 16.01 4.12
C VAL A 224 -9.41 15.97 2.72
N ALA A 225 -10.20 16.14 1.66
CA ALA A 225 -9.72 16.18 0.28
C ALA A 225 -8.78 17.38 0.03
N GLU A 226 -9.13 18.55 0.55
CA GLU A 226 -8.30 19.75 0.47
C GLU A 226 -6.99 19.57 1.24
N TYR A 227 -7.08 19.03 2.46
CA TYR A 227 -5.91 18.71 3.28
C TYR A 227 -4.98 17.72 2.56
N ALA A 228 -5.51 16.62 2.05
CA ALA A 228 -4.76 15.60 1.32
C ALA A 228 -4.06 16.21 0.10
N LYS A 229 -4.78 17.00 -0.71
CA LYS A 229 -4.23 17.69 -1.89
C LYS A 229 -3.08 18.62 -1.53
N THR A 230 -3.23 19.41 -0.47
CA THR A 230 -2.20 20.36 -0.01
C THR A 230 -0.92 19.64 0.43
N HIS A 231 -1.05 18.45 1.02
CA HIS A 231 0.08 17.64 1.50
C HIS A 231 0.55 16.58 0.50
N GLY A 232 0.00 16.56 -0.72
CA GLY A 232 0.40 15.61 -1.76
C GLY A 232 0.05 14.15 -1.47
N ALA A 233 -1.00 13.93 -0.67
CA ALA A 233 -1.55 12.62 -0.35
C ALA A 233 -2.84 12.36 -1.13
N GLU A 234 -3.23 11.07 -1.20
CA GLU A 234 -4.52 10.65 -1.76
C GLU A 234 -5.57 10.51 -0.67
N MET A 235 -6.85 10.65 -1.06
CA MET A 235 -8.00 10.36 -0.21
C MET A 235 -8.91 9.33 -0.88
N VAL A 236 -9.39 8.38 -0.09
CA VAL A 236 -10.44 7.43 -0.50
C VAL A 236 -11.63 7.60 0.43
N VAL A 237 -12.83 7.72 -0.14
CA VAL A 237 -14.09 7.75 0.63
C VAL A 237 -14.61 6.34 0.75
N ILE A 238 -14.94 5.90 1.96
CA ILE A 238 -15.55 4.59 2.24
C ILE A 238 -16.71 4.74 3.23
N THR A 239 -17.51 3.70 3.32
CA THR A 239 -18.42 3.47 4.44
C THR A 239 -18.09 2.10 5.01
N ALA A 240 -17.38 2.08 6.14
CA ALA A 240 -16.88 0.84 6.74
C ALA A 240 -18.01 -0.19 6.99
N LYS A 241 -19.21 0.29 7.32
CA LYS A 241 -20.40 -0.55 7.52
C LYS A 241 -20.87 -1.22 6.23
N ILE A 242 -20.92 -0.49 5.11
CA ILE A 242 -21.28 -1.08 3.81
C ILE A 242 -20.23 -2.09 3.36
N GLU A 243 -18.94 -1.81 3.59
CA GLU A 243 -17.88 -2.76 3.26
C GLU A 243 -18.00 -4.07 4.07
N GLU A 244 -18.42 -3.99 5.33
CA GLU A 244 -18.69 -5.16 6.16
C GLU A 244 -19.90 -5.97 5.61
N GLU A 245 -20.99 -5.29 5.23
CA GLU A 245 -22.16 -5.91 4.60
C GLU A 245 -21.80 -6.57 3.26
N LEU A 246 -21.00 -5.90 2.41
CA LEU A 246 -20.53 -6.45 1.14
C LEU A 246 -19.65 -7.70 1.29
N ALA A 247 -18.88 -7.77 2.39
CA ALA A 247 -18.01 -8.91 2.65
C ALA A 247 -18.77 -10.21 2.94
N ASP A 248 -20.02 -10.11 3.40
CA ASP A 248 -20.91 -11.25 3.67
C ASP A 248 -21.72 -11.69 2.44
N LEU A 249 -21.70 -10.92 1.36
CA LEU A 249 -22.46 -11.19 0.12
C LEU A 249 -21.62 -12.01 -0.88
N GLY A 250 -22.30 -12.76 -1.75
CA GLY A 250 -21.72 -13.33 -2.95
C GLY A 250 -21.32 -12.25 -3.96
N LYS A 251 -20.39 -12.57 -4.88
CA LYS A 251 -19.88 -11.58 -5.87
C LYS A 251 -20.99 -10.91 -6.69
N GLU A 252 -21.99 -11.68 -7.13
CA GLU A 252 -23.09 -11.17 -7.94
C GLU A 252 -23.99 -10.25 -7.11
N GLU A 253 -24.37 -10.68 -5.91
CA GLU A 253 -25.18 -9.89 -4.97
C GLU A 253 -24.46 -8.60 -4.55
N ALA A 254 -23.15 -8.66 -4.28
CA ALA A 254 -22.35 -7.48 -3.95
C ALA A 254 -22.31 -6.47 -5.11
N GLN A 255 -22.21 -6.94 -6.36
CA GLN A 255 -22.25 -6.08 -7.54
C GLN A 255 -23.63 -5.42 -7.74
N GLU A 256 -24.72 -6.16 -7.52
CA GLU A 256 -26.07 -5.61 -7.57
C GLU A 256 -26.27 -4.55 -6.49
N TYR A 257 -25.82 -4.82 -5.27
CA TYR A 257 -25.91 -3.87 -4.16
C TYR A 257 -25.13 -2.57 -4.42
N LEU A 258 -23.88 -2.67 -4.92
CA LEU A 258 -23.10 -1.49 -5.31
C LEU A 258 -23.82 -0.68 -6.42
N LYS A 259 -24.40 -1.36 -7.39
CA LYS A 259 -25.14 -0.72 -8.48
C LYS A 259 -26.39 0.01 -7.99
N GLU A 260 -27.12 -0.55 -7.02
CA GLU A 260 -28.27 0.11 -6.37
C GLU A 260 -27.83 1.38 -5.63
N LEU A 261 -26.65 1.36 -5.00
CA LEU A 261 -26.04 2.53 -4.38
C LEU A 261 -25.49 3.55 -5.40
N GLY A 262 -25.47 3.20 -6.70
CA GLY A 262 -24.92 4.04 -7.75
C GLY A 262 -23.39 4.14 -7.73
N ILE A 263 -22.69 3.08 -7.28
CA ILE A 263 -21.24 3.01 -7.10
C ILE A 263 -20.69 1.90 -7.99
N GLU A 264 -19.60 2.17 -8.71
CA GLU A 264 -19.00 1.22 -9.65
C GLU A 264 -18.11 0.17 -8.97
N ASP A 265 -17.44 0.53 -7.86
CA ASP A 265 -16.47 -0.34 -7.20
C ASP A 265 -16.49 -0.12 -5.67
N SER A 266 -16.23 -1.16 -4.89
CA SER A 266 -16.21 -1.03 -3.43
C SER A 266 -15.11 -0.09 -2.95
N GLY A 267 -15.29 0.52 -1.78
CA GLY A 267 -14.28 1.38 -1.17
C GLY A 267 -12.99 0.62 -0.87
N ILE A 268 -13.11 -0.64 -0.45
CA ILE A 268 -11.96 -1.55 -0.24
C ILE A 268 -11.18 -1.73 -1.53
N ASN A 269 -11.82 -2.04 -2.66
CA ASN A 269 -11.13 -2.21 -3.94
C ASN A 269 -10.43 -0.91 -4.37
N ARG A 270 -11.08 0.23 -4.23
CA ARG A 270 -10.49 1.54 -4.51
C ARG A 270 -9.29 1.82 -3.62
N MET A 271 -9.38 1.50 -2.33
CA MET A 271 -8.30 1.65 -1.36
C MET A 271 -7.10 0.75 -1.70
N ILE A 272 -7.32 -0.51 -2.08
CA ILE A 272 -6.26 -1.42 -2.52
C ILE A 272 -5.55 -0.87 -3.76
N LYS A 273 -6.31 -0.40 -4.75
CA LYS A 273 -5.76 0.22 -5.96
C LYS A 273 -4.94 1.48 -5.63
N SER A 274 -5.42 2.32 -4.71
CA SER A 274 -4.68 3.51 -4.26
C SER A 274 -3.39 3.17 -3.53
N VAL A 275 -3.38 2.16 -2.66
CA VAL A 275 -2.16 1.67 -2.00
C VAL A 275 -1.15 1.15 -3.05
N TYR A 276 -1.63 0.41 -4.04
CA TYR A 276 -0.81 -0.13 -5.11
C TYR A 276 -0.10 0.98 -5.91
N ASN A 277 -0.86 2.03 -6.24
CA ASN A 277 -0.34 3.21 -6.92
C ASN A 277 0.63 4.02 -6.05
N LEU A 278 0.27 4.25 -4.78
CA LEU A 278 1.08 5.00 -3.81
C LEU A 278 2.47 4.39 -3.62
N LEU A 279 2.53 3.05 -3.54
CA LEU A 279 3.78 2.30 -3.44
C LEU A 279 4.48 2.12 -4.79
N ASN A 280 3.94 2.73 -5.86
CA ASN A 280 4.48 2.66 -7.22
C ASN A 280 4.69 1.21 -7.70
N LEU A 281 3.70 0.34 -7.40
CA LEU A 281 3.73 -1.07 -7.76
C LEU A 281 3.27 -1.29 -9.19
N ARG A 282 3.74 -2.37 -9.77
CA ARG A 282 3.34 -2.88 -11.08
C ARG A 282 3.15 -4.37 -10.99
N THR A 283 2.31 -4.90 -11.88
CA THR A 283 2.01 -6.33 -11.98
C THR A 283 2.50 -6.86 -13.31
N PHE A 284 3.38 -7.86 -13.30
CA PHE A 284 3.57 -8.71 -14.46
C PHE A 284 2.88 -10.05 -14.24
N ILE A 285 2.61 -10.77 -15.32
CA ILE A 285 1.77 -11.98 -15.26
C ILE A 285 2.53 -13.14 -15.93
N THR A 286 2.50 -14.30 -15.28
CA THR A 286 2.83 -15.57 -15.90
C THR A 286 1.53 -16.31 -16.21
N ALA A 287 1.31 -16.68 -17.47
CA ALA A 287 0.09 -17.31 -17.91
C ALA A 287 0.38 -18.60 -18.66
N GLY A 288 -0.29 -19.68 -18.31
CA GLY A 288 -0.13 -20.99 -18.92
C GLY A 288 -1.27 -21.93 -18.58
N GLU A 289 -1.25 -23.15 -19.14
CA GLU A 289 -2.29 -24.17 -18.92
C GLU A 289 -2.40 -24.65 -17.47
N LYS A 290 -1.34 -24.49 -16.67
CA LYS A 290 -1.36 -24.88 -15.26
C LYS A 290 -1.97 -23.85 -14.37
N GLU A 291 -1.61 -22.57 -14.56
CA GLU A 291 -2.05 -21.43 -13.77
C GLU A 291 -1.87 -20.11 -14.51
N VAL A 292 -2.64 -19.12 -14.12
CA VAL A 292 -2.41 -17.71 -14.40
C VAL A 292 -2.10 -17.03 -13.08
N ARG A 293 -0.92 -16.40 -13.01
CA ARG A 293 -0.44 -15.80 -11.76
C ARG A 293 0.10 -14.40 -11.96
N ALA A 294 -0.34 -13.50 -11.12
CA ALA A 294 0.14 -12.14 -11.03
C ALA A 294 1.31 -12.03 -10.04
N TRP A 295 2.28 -11.18 -10.35
CA TRP A 295 3.48 -10.94 -9.59
C TRP A 295 3.70 -9.46 -9.37
N THR A 296 3.96 -9.04 -8.15
CA THR A 296 4.18 -7.64 -7.78
C THR A 296 5.65 -7.26 -7.91
N ILE A 297 5.90 -6.14 -8.58
CA ILE A 297 7.20 -5.47 -8.65
C ILE A 297 7.03 -3.98 -8.40
N THR A 298 8.09 -3.26 -8.09
CA THR A 298 8.11 -1.79 -8.13
C THR A 298 8.37 -1.29 -9.54
N ALA A 299 7.79 -0.17 -9.93
CA ALA A 299 8.07 0.45 -11.22
C ALA A 299 9.57 0.73 -11.36
N GLY A 300 10.11 0.45 -12.54
CA GLY A 300 11.54 0.54 -12.81
C GLY A 300 12.31 -0.76 -12.57
N THR A 301 11.66 -1.84 -12.09
CA THR A 301 12.28 -3.15 -11.89
C THR A 301 12.70 -3.74 -13.23
N LYS A 302 13.97 -4.15 -13.33
CA LYS A 302 14.52 -4.81 -14.52
C LYS A 302 14.18 -6.30 -14.53
N ALA A 303 14.24 -6.91 -15.74
CA ALA A 303 13.85 -8.29 -15.96
C ALA A 303 14.54 -9.33 -15.05
N PRO A 304 15.84 -9.25 -14.71
CA PRO A 304 16.45 -10.20 -13.77
C PRO A 304 15.85 -10.13 -12.36
N GLN A 305 15.64 -8.91 -11.84
CA GLN A 305 15.04 -8.72 -10.52
C GLN A 305 13.57 -9.17 -10.50
N ALA A 306 12.83 -8.92 -11.59
CA ALA A 306 11.46 -9.42 -11.74
C ALA A 306 11.43 -10.96 -11.76
N ALA A 307 12.38 -11.61 -12.43
CA ALA A 307 12.56 -13.07 -12.36
C ALA A 307 12.85 -13.55 -10.93
N GLY A 308 13.63 -12.78 -10.17
CA GLY A 308 13.94 -13.01 -8.76
C GLY A 308 12.73 -13.04 -7.83
N VAL A 309 11.67 -12.30 -8.17
CA VAL A 309 10.40 -12.33 -7.43
C VAL A 309 9.73 -13.70 -7.51
N ILE A 310 9.92 -14.43 -8.62
CA ILE A 310 9.42 -15.81 -8.78
C ILE A 310 10.30 -16.77 -7.98
N HIS A 311 11.62 -16.72 -8.21
CA HIS A 311 12.61 -17.54 -7.50
C HIS A 311 14.01 -16.93 -7.63
N THR A 312 14.80 -17.01 -6.57
CA THR A 312 16.17 -16.45 -6.56
C THR A 312 17.09 -17.07 -7.62
N ASP A 313 16.88 -18.34 -8.00
CA ASP A 313 17.66 -18.98 -9.04
C ASP A 313 17.33 -18.42 -10.44
N PHE A 314 16.11 -17.91 -10.65
CA PHE A 314 15.74 -17.27 -11.92
C PHE A 314 16.47 -15.95 -12.10
N GLU A 315 16.72 -15.20 -11.02
CA GLU A 315 17.53 -13.99 -11.07
C GLU A 315 19.00 -14.31 -11.36
N LYS A 316 19.57 -15.26 -10.63
CA LYS A 316 20.99 -15.65 -10.76
C LYS A 316 21.29 -16.25 -12.12
N GLY A 317 20.42 -17.12 -12.60
CA GLY A 317 20.55 -17.81 -13.90
C GLY A 317 19.92 -17.08 -15.07
N PHE A 318 19.49 -15.82 -14.94
CA PHE A 318 18.75 -15.08 -15.96
C PHE A 318 19.51 -15.01 -17.28
N ILE A 319 18.84 -15.44 -18.36
CA ILE A 319 19.34 -15.37 -19.73
C ILE A 319 18.61 -14.28 -20.50
N ARG A 320 17.30 -14.35 -20.57
CA ARG A 320 16.40 -13.40 -21.27
C ARG A 320 14.95 -13.57 -20.82
N ALA A 321 14.12 -12.60 -21.15
CA ALA A 321 12.69 -12.65 -20.99
C ALA A 321 11.96 -12.66 -22.33
N GLU A 322 10.98 -13.51 -22.51
CA GLU A 322 10.00 -13.43 -23.60
C GLU A 322 8.83 -12.59 -23.07
N ILE A 323 8.62 -11.44 -23.67
CA ILE A 323 7.60 -10.46 -23.24
C ILE A 323 6.50 -10.41 -24.29
N THR A 324 5.26 -10.63 -23.88
CA THR A 324 4.07 -10.45 -24.71
C THR A 324 3.16 -9.44 -24.02
N PRO A 325 2.85 -8.29 -24.65
CA PRO A 325 1.91 -7.33 -24.06
C PRO A 325 0.53 -7.96 -23.86
N TYR A 326 -0.12 -7.64 -22.73
CA TYR A 326 -1.46 -8.17 -22.41
C TYR A 326 -2.48 -7.95 -23.53
N LYS A 327 -2.51 -6.74 -24.11
CA LYS A 327 -3.47 -6.37 -25.17
C LYS A 327 -3.31 -7.26 -26.41
N ASP A 328 -2.06 -7.48 -26.83
CA ASP A 328 -1.77 -8.31 -28.01
C ASP A 328 -2.11 -9.78 -27.77
N PHE A 329 -1.85 -10.26 -26.55
CA PHE A 329 -2.23 -11.63 -26.16
C PHE A 329 -3.73 -11.85 -26.18
N VAL A 330 -4.50 -10.90 -25.65
CA VAL A 330 -5.98 -10.97 -25.65
C VAL A 330 -6.53 -10.94 -27.07
N GLU A 331 -5.97 -10.09 -27.93
CA GLU A 331 -6.41 -9.99 -29.34
C GLU A 331 -6.11 -11.26 -30.13
N LEU A 332 -4.93 -11.84 -29.97
CA LEU A 332 -4.45 -12.99 -30.75
C LEU A 332 -4.79 -14.35 -30.11
N GLY A 333 -5.15 -14.38 -28.84
CA GLY A 333 -5.68 -15.53 -28.13
C GLY A 333 -4.68 -16.63 -27.73
N SER A 334 -3.41 -16.56 -28.16
CA SER A 334 -2.39 -17.55 -27.79
C SER A 334 -0.95 -17.07 -27.99
N TYR A 335 0.01 -17.63 -27.25
CA TYR A 335 1.44 -17.35 -27.41
C TYR A 335 1.96 -17.71 -28.80
N VAL A 336 1.42 -18.77 -29.44
CA VAL A 336 1.81 -19.16 -30.80
C VAL A 336 1.44 -18.05 -31.77
N ALA A 337 0.18 -17.60 -31.75
CA ALA A 337 -0.27 -16.51 -32.61
C ALA A 337 0.52 -15.21 -32.37
N CYS A 338 0.84 -14.89 -31.10
CA CYS A 338 1.67 -13.73 -30.78
C CYS A 338 3.09 -13.83 -31.35
N LYS A 339 3.70 -15.01 -31.32
CA LYS A 339 5.02 -15.26 -31.94
C LYS A 339 4.98 -15.17 -33.46
N ASP A 340 3.97 -15.75 -34.08
CA ASP A 340 3.79 -15.73 -35.55
C ASP A 340 3.55 -14.29 -36.04
N LYS A 341 2.89 -13.46 -35.27
CA LYS A 341 2.70 -12.02 -35.56
C LYS A 341 3.90 -11.15 -35.15
N GLY A 342 4.90 -11.69 -34.47
CA GLY A 342 6.10 -10.97 -34.06
C GLY A 342 5.90 -9.97 -32.94
N VAL A 343 4.79 -10.05 -32.19
CA VAL A 343 4.51 -9.14 -31.05
C VAL A 343 5.18 -9.61 -29.75
N THR A 344 5.56 -10.88 -29.66
CA THR A 344 6.39 -11.39 -28.56
C THR A 344 7.84 -10.97 -28.77
N ARG A 345 8.38 -10.19 -27.83
CA ARG A 345 9.75 -9.67 -27.86
C ARG A 345 10.68 -10.50 -26.98
N LEU A 346 11.95 -10.57 -27.39
CA LEU A 346 13.02 -11.13 -26.57
C LEU A 346 13.81 -9.99 -25.96
N GLU A 347 13.76 -9.89 -24.64
CA GLU A 347 14.33 -8.78 -23.88
C GLU A 347 15.50 -9.27 -23.02
N GLY A 348 16.51 -8.40 -22.90
CA GLY A 348 17.71 -8.64 -22.10
C GLY A 348 17.61 -8.15 -20.66
N LYS A 349 18.79 -8.11 -19.99
CA LYS A 349 18.91 -7.75 -18.57
C LYS A 349 18.47 -6.32 -18.23
N ASP A 350 18.54 -5.41 -19.20
CA ASP A 350 18.22 -3.99 -18.98
C ASP A 350 16.77 -3.63 -19.26
N TYR A 351 15.95 -4.60 -19.69
CA TYR A 351 14.53 -4.37 -19.90
C TYR A 351 13.83 -4.06 -18.59
N VAL A 352 13.11 -2.94 -18.56
CA VAL A 352 12.25 -2.52 -17.44
C VAL A 352 10.86 -3.12 -17.68
N VAL A 353 10.47 -4.04 -16.81
CA VAL A 353 9.17 -4.74 -16.91
C VAL A 353 8.02 -3.75 -16.71
N GLN A 354 7.05 -3.83 -17.64
CA GLN A 354 5.89 -2.95 -17.65
C GLN A 354 4.68 -3.60 -16.97
N ASP A 355 3.73 -2.78 -16.54
CA ASP A 355 2.48 -3.28 -15.98
C ASP A 355 1.67 -4.04 -17.04
N GLY A 356 1.25 -5.25 -16.71
CA GLY A 356 0.50 -6.11 -17.62
C GLY A 356 1.36 -6.91 -18.63
N ASP A 357 2.69 -6.86 -18.53
CA ASP A 357 3.52 -7.75 -19.32
C ASP A 357 3.23 -9.22 -18.99
N LEU A 358 2.94 -10.04 -20.02
CA LEU A 358 2.99 -11.49 -19.88
C LEU A 358 4.44 -11.94 -20.13
N VAL A 359 5.01 -12.59 -19.12
CA VAL A 359 6.45 -12.85 -19.09
C VAL A 359 6.74 -14.35 -19.01
N HIS A 360 7.69 -14.80 -19.84
CA HIS A 360 8.30 -16.10 -19.70
C HIS A 360 9.83 -15.94 -19.60
N PHE A 361 10.36 -16.16 -18.40
CA PHE A 361 11.80 -16.06 -18.16
C PHE A 361 12.55 -17.30 -18.61
N ARG A 362 13.66 -17.10 -19.34
CA ARG A 362 14.62 -18.13 -19.67
C ARG A 362 15.82 -18.00 -18.76
N PHE A 363 16.17 -19.05 -18.07
CA PHE A 363 17.27 -19.10 -17.11
C PHE A 363 18.03 -20.42 -17.22
N ALA A 364 19.29 -20.43 -16.81
CA ALA A 364 20.10 -21.62 -16.61
C ALA A 364 20.27 -21.84 -15.10
N VAL A 365 20.15 -23.09 -14.66
CA VAL A 365 20.40 -23.54 -13.28
C VAL A 365 21.86 -23.97 -13.17
#